data_cdbff28a272c24e049360b143d765384
#
_entry.id   cdbff28a272c24e049360b143d765384
#
_cell.length_a   1.000
_cell.length_b   1.000
_cell.length_c   1.000
_cell.angle_alpha   90.00
_cell.angle_beta   90.00
_cell.angle_gamma   90.00
#
_symmetry.space_group_name_H-M   'P 1'
#
loop_
_entity.id
_entity.type
_entity.pdbx_description
1 polymer ?
#
loop_
_entity_poly.entity_id
_entity_poly.type
_entity_poly.pdbx_seq_one_letter_code
_entity_poly.pdbx_strand_id
1 'polypeptide(L)'
;MRAWRVNSDFSRFLVELPERAPPPGGVLVRMQAAPVLSYLREVIEGRLGYSLPSAPFTPGTNGIGVVEAVGAGVYHLRPGQRVILDPHLAVDERTPEPAQILIGLTATRSSGFGGIAEVAAALQRDWPDGTLAERACMPASVLTSLPASLDGEPAARLVGLSKLAVPYGGFLRAGLQAGETVLVNGASGYFGSAAVILSVALGASRVVAAGRDRAALERLRAVAGPRVATVTLSGDRSRDTEWLVDAAGGRADLALDIVGHANTATATSACLYALRRGGRLVMMGSANVPLELGFYDMLANDWHVMGCFTYPADVPARLAALAASGQLDLGVMNVRAFPLDRLEDALEAAARMRGLDVTAVTMGAR
;
A
#
# COMPACT_ATOMS: atom_id res chain seq x y z
N MET A 1 22.69 1.93 17.63
CA MET A 1 21.95 1.36 16.50
C MET A 1 22.25 2.13 15.22
N ARG A 2 22.37 1.45 14.07
CA ARG A 2 22.55 2.13 12.78
C ARG A 2 21.21 2.56 12.22
N ALA A 3 21.14 3.76 11.68
CA ALA A 3 19.96 4.32 11.05
C ALA A 3 20.32 5.24 9.88
N TRP A 4 19.55 5.21 8.82
CA TRP A 4 19.63 6.20 7.77
C TRP A 4 19.01 7.52 8.23
N ARG A 5 19.68 8.63 7.92
CA ARG A 5 19.18 9.98 8.20
C ARG A 5 19.11 10.79 6.91
N VAL A 6 18.06 11.58 6.79
CA VAL A 6 17.88 12.56 5.73
C VAL A 6 17.98 13.96 6.33
N ASN A 7 18.88 14.76 5.81
CA ASN A 7 19.08 16.16 6.23
C ASN A 7 18.15 17.13 5.50
N SER A 8 18.17 18.39 5.93
CA SER A 8 17.41 19.49 5.31
C SER A 8 17.84 19.82 3.87
N ASP A 9 19.06 19.49 3.50
CA ASP A 9 19.60 19.57 2.12
C ASP A 9 19.37 18.31 1.30
N PHE A 10 18.55 17.37 1.82
CA PHE A 10 18.25 16.06 1.25
C PHE A 10 19.45 15.10 1.15
N SER A 11 20.60 15.44 1.72
CA SER A 11 21.70 14.50 1.85
C SER A 11 21.32 13.33 2.77
N ARG A 12 21.79 12.13 2.42
CA ARG A 12 21.48 10.89 3.13
C ARG A 12 22.75 10.22 3.60
N PHE A 13 22.73 9.73 4.84
CA PHE A 13 23.87 9.05 5.43
C PHE A 13 23.45 8.04 6.49
N LEU A 14 24.20 6.96 6.59
CA LEU A 14 24.04 5.94 7.62
C LEU A 14 24.87 6.33 8.83
N VAL A 15 24.23 6.42 10.00
CA VAL A 15 24.89 6.83 11.26
C VAL A 15 24.61 5.86 12.38
N GLU A 16 25.44 5.90 13.41
CA GLU A 16 25.16 5.28 14.70
C GLU A 16 24.43 6.28 15.60
N LEU A 17 23.25 5.87 16.08
CA LEU A 17 22.46 6.61 17.05
C LEU A 17 22.44 5.89 18.40
N PRO A 18 22.35 6.64 19.51
CA PRO A 18 22.16 6.04 20.83
C PRO A 18 20.83 5.29 20.90
N GLU A 19 20.79 4.23 21.68
CA GLU A 19 19.55 3.54 21.98
C GLU A 19 18.71 4.38 22.96
N ARG A 20 17.40 4.40 22.74
CA ARG A 20 16.46 5.13 23.58
C ARG A 20 15.37 4.18 24.04
N ALA A 21 14.96 4.34 25.30
CA ALA A 21 13.76 3.66 25.78
C ALA A 21 12.51 4.22 25.07
N PRO A 22 11.49 3.38 24.81
CA PRO A 22 10.27 3.87 24.21
C PRO A 22 9.52 4.81 25.19
N PRO A 23 8.96 5.92 24.68
CA PRO A 23 8.12 6.82 25.48
C PRO A 23 6.81 6.14 25.87
N PRO A 24 6.00 6.73 26.78
CA PRO A 24 4.65 6.26 27.04
C PRO A 24 3.85 6.09 25.76
N GLY A 25 3.14 4.95 25.60
CA GLY A 25 2.42 4.58 24.38
C GLY A 25 3.30 4.11 23.20
N GLY A 26 4.63 4.23 23.33
CA GLY A 26 5.58 3.80 22.30
C GLY A 26 6.08 2.37 22.49
N VAL A 27 6.62 1.80 21.43
CA VAL A 27 7.21 0.47 21.39
C VAL A 27 8.53 0.54 20.64
N LEU A 28 9.58 -0.03 21.19
CA LEU A 28 10.87 -0.21 20.52
C LEU A 28 10.84 -1.56 19.80
N VAL A 29 11.02 -1.51 18.49
CA VAL A 29 11.01 -2.70 17.63
C VAL A 29 12.38 -2.88 16.99
N ARG A 30 12.98 -4.05 17.15
CA ARG A 30 14.15 -4.47 16.40
C ARG A 30 13.71 -4.89 15.01
N MET A 31 14.12 -4.11 14.04
CA MET A 31 13.73 -4.31 12.65
C MET A 31 14.37 -5.57 12.05
N GLN A 32 13.61 -6.32 11.27
CA GLN A 32 14.08 -7.45 10.48
C GLN A 32 14.12 -7.10 8.99
N ALA A 33 13.08 -6.41 8.50
CA ALA A 33 13.02 -5.93 7.12
C ALA A 33 12.07 -4.74 7.00
N ALA A 34 12.35 -3.86 6.04
CA ALA A 34 11.47 -2.75 5.65
C ALA A 34 11.34 -2.71 4.11
N PRO A 35 10.15 -2.46 3.55
CA PRO A 35 9.98 -2.26 2.12
C PRO A 35 10.54 -0.91 1.69
N VAL A 36 10.97 -0.83 0.44
CA VAL A 36 11.36 0.42 -0.21
C VAL A 36 10.32 0.77 -1.26
N LEU A 37 9.63 1.89 -1.08
CA LEU A 37 8.63 2.36 -2.04
C LEU A 37 9.29 2.75 -3.36
N SER A 38 8.61 2.51 -4.49
CA SER A 38 9.13 2.81 -5.82
C SER A 38 9.47 4.30 -6.03
N TYR A 39 8.82 5.18 -5.29
CA TYR A 39 8.97 6.63 -5.34
C TYR A 39 9.68 7.21 -4.11
N LEU A 40 10.19 6.37 -3.19
CA LEU A 40 10.82 6.86 -1.95
C LEU A 40 11.99 7.79 -2.22
N ARG A 41 12.82 7.50 -3.25
CA ARG A 41 13.93 8.37 -3.65
C ARG A 41 13.43 9.79 -3.96
N GLU A 42 12.37 9.91 -4.76
CA GLU A 42 11.83 11.21 -5.17
C GLU A 42 11.23 11.98 -3.98
N VAL A 43 10.62 11.25 -3.03
CA VAL A 43 10.09 11.85 -1.79
C VAL A 43 11.22 12.43 -0.94
N ILE A 44 12.23 11.61 -0.60
CA ILE A 44 13.32 12.04 0.31
C ILE A 44 14.31 13.00 -0.36
N GLU A 45 14.21 13.23 -1.65
CA GLU A 45 14.93 14.27 -2.40
C GLU A 45 14.05 15.52 -2.63
N GLY A 46 12.85 15.58 -2.02
CA GLY A 46 11.97 16.74 -2.11
C GLY A 46 11.34 16.99 -3.48
N ARG A 47 11.43 16.02 -4.42
CA ARG A 47 10.89 16.17 -5.79
C ARG A 47 9.38 15.94 -5.89
N LEU A 48 8.80 15.31 -4.89
CA LEU A 48 7.35 15.19 -4.74
C LEU A 48 6.89 16.13 -3.62
N GLY A 49 5.72 16.71 -3.75
CA GLY A 49 5.16 17.70 -2.81
C GLY A 49 4.73 17.12 -1.46
N TYR A 50 5.57 16.25 -0.86
CA TYR A 50 5.34 15.64 0.45
C TYR A 50 5.80 16.58 1.56
N SER A 51 5.06 16.59 2.67
CA SER A 51 5.41 17.35 3.87
C SER A 51 6.28 16.47 4.78
N LEU A 52 7.57 16.45 4.51
CA LEU A 52 8.54 15.61 5.23
C LEU A 52 8.62 15.95 6.72
N PRO A 53 9.04 15.00 7.59
CA PRO A 53 9.42 15.28 8.97
C PRO A 53 10.54 16.32 9.04
N SER A 54 10.65 17.01 10.19
CA SER A 54 11.78 17.91 10.44
C SER A 54 13.10 17.14 10.40
N ALA A 55 14.02 17.64 9.59
CA ALA A 55 15.34 17.03 9.43
C ALA A 55 16.24 17.29 10.67
N PRO A 56 17.15 16.37 11.02
CA PRO A 56 17.34 15.08 10.35
C PRO A 56 16.33 14.04 10.84
N PHE A 57 15.77 13.22 9.94
CA PHE A 57 14.83 12.14 10.26
C PHE A 57 15.23 10.82 9.61
N THR A 58 14.74 9.69 10.13
CA THR A 58 14.90 8.36 9.52
C THR A 58 13.73 8.11 8.54
N PRO A 59 14.00 7.86 7.24
CA PRO A 59 12.95 7.53 6.29
C PRO A 59 12.47 6.07 6.44
N GLY A 60 11.41 5.72 5.69
CA GLY A 60 10.84 4.37 5.66
C GLY A 60 9.47 4.33 6.30
N THR A 61 8.64 3.43 5.80
CA THR A 61 7.21 3.39 6.13
C THR A 61 6.85 2.15 6.93
N ASN A 62 6.55 1.06 6.21
CA ASN A 62 6.18 -0.22 6.82
C ASN A 62 7.41 -1.01 7.24
N GLY A 63 7.19 -2.11 7.95
CA GLY A 63 8.29 -3.01 8.28
C GLY A 63 7.82 -4.26 9.00
N ILE A 64 8.75 -5.19 9.15
CA ILE A 64 8.62 -6.40 9.98
C ILE A 64 9.73 -6.34 11.02
N GLY A 65 9.38 -6.59 12.28
CA GLY A 65 10.34 -6.60 13.37
C GLY A 65 9.87 -7.40 14.57
N VAL A 66 10.68 -7.36 15.62
CA VAL A 66 10.39 -8.01 16.91
C VAL A 66 10.38 -6.95 17.99
N VAL A 67 9.35 -6.94 18.80
CA VAL A 67 9.23 -6.03 19.96
C VAL A 67 10.40 -6.29 20.93
N GLU A 68 11.19 -5.27 21.23
CA GLU A 68 12.29 -5.34 22.24
C GLU A 68 11.85 -4.75 23.58
N ALA A 69 11.11 -3.63 23.56
CA ALA A 69 10.61 -2.99 24.76
C ALA A 69 9.30 -2.27 24.50
N VAL A 70 8.49 -2.13 25.53
CA VAL A 70 7.23 -1.38 25.49
C VAL A 70 7.23 -0.26 26.51
N GLY A 71 6.69 0.89 26.13
CA GLY A 71 6.52 2.04 27.02
C GLY A 71 5.30 1.88 27.95
N ALA A 72 5.21 2.77 28.93
CA ALA A 72 4.07 2.80 29.83
C ALA A 72 2.75 2.95 29.04
N GLY A 73 1.68 2.26 29.48
CA GLY A 73 0.36 2.29 28.84
C GLY A 73 0.19 1.36 27.63
N VAL A 74 1.21 0.59 27.25
CA VAL A 74 1.10 -0.43 26.20
C VAL A 74 0.77 -1.79 26.84
N TYR A 75 -0.41 -2.33 26.56
CA TYR A 75 -0.90 -3.57 27.20
C TYR A 75 -1.06 -4.73 26.23
N HIS A 76 -1.18 -4.47 24.93
CA HIS A 76 -1.49 -5.49 23.92
C HIS A 76 -0.25 -6.04 23.20
N LEU A 77 0.93 -5.48 23.45
CA LEU A 77 2.20 -5.93 22.90
C LEU A 77 3.18 -6.31 24.01
N ARG A 78 4.05 -7.28 23.73
CA ARG A 78 5.08 -7.75 24.68
C ARG A 78 6.42 -8.00 23.97
N PRO A 79 7.54 -7.83 24.65
CA PRO A 79 8.85 -8.22 24.12
C PRO A 79 8.86 -9.65 23.57
N GLY A 80 9.53 -9.85 22.45
CA GLY A 80 9.62 -11.13 21.74
C GLY A 80 8.53 -11.34 20.69
N GLN A 81 7.44 -10.59 20.69
CA GLN A 81 6.39 -10.69 19.65
C GLN A 81 6.91 -10.15 18.31
N ARG A 82 6.64 -10.91 17.25
CA ARG A 82 6.87 -10.45 15.87
C ARG A 82 5.71 -9.59 15.41
N VAL A 83 6.01 -8.44 14.82
CA VAL A 83 5.03 -7.44 14.45
C VAL A 83 5.23 -6.94 13.03
N ILE A 84 4.12 -6.54 12.40
CA ILE A 84 4.11 -5.68 11.24
C ILE A 84 3.94 -4.23 11.70
N LEU A 85 4.75 -3.32 11.17
CA LEU A 85 4.68 -1.89 11.39
C LEU A 85 3.93 -1.25 10.22
N ASP A 86 2.95 -0.42 10.53
CA ASP A 86 2.21 0.39 9.57
C ASP A 86 2.57 1.87 9.81
N PRO A 87 2.85 2.67 8.78
CA PRO A 87 3.20 4.08 8.96
C PRO A 87 1.99 4.97 9.27
N HIS A 88 0.77 4.49 9.05
CA HIS A 88 -0.45 5.28 9.11
C HIS A 88 -0.87 5.52 10.54
N LEU A 89 -0.51 6.68 11.08
CA LEU A 89 -0.92 7.15 12.40
C LEU A 89 -2.00 8.22 12.26
N ALA A 90 -3.20 7.91 12.72
CA ALA A 90 -4.32 8.83 12.81
C ALA A 90 -4.67 9.11 14.27
N VAL A 91 -5.10 10.34 14.56
CA VAL A 91 -5.63 10.75 15.87
C VAL A 91 -7.15 10.75 15.78
N ASP A 92 -7.79 10.01 16.69
CA ASP A 92 -9.25 9.94 16.79
C ASP A 92 -9.96 9.60 15.46
N GLU A 93 -9.80 8.35 15.02
CA GLU A 93 -10.45 7.83 13.81
C GLU A 93 -11.99 7.91 13.83
N ARG A 94 -12.59 8.29 14.97
CA ARG A 94 -14.04 8.51 15.10
C ARG A 94 -14.49 9.84 14.47
N THR A 95 -13.56 10.75 14.20
CA THR A 95 -13.88 12.00 13.49
C THR A 95 -13.90 11.75 11.97
N PRO A 96 -14.75 12.47 11.21
CA PRO A 96 -14.80 12.34 9.76
C PRO A 96 -13.47 12.69 9.06
N GLU A 97 -12.69 13.59 9.65
CA GLU A 97 -11.40 14.06 9.11
C GLU A 97 -10.33 14.01 10.20
N PRO A 98 -9.82 12.81 10.57
CA PRO A 98 -8.78 12.70 11.57
C PRO A 98 -7.48 13.33 11.08
N ALA A 99 -6.77 14.03 11.96
CA ALA A 99 -5.38 14.41 11.69
C ALA A 99 -4.53 13.15 11.61
N GLN A 100 -3.69 13.06 10.57
CA GLN A 100 -2.96 11.83 10.28
C GLN A 100 -1.61 12.10 9.62
N ILE A 101 -0.68 11.19 9.83
CA ILE A 101 0.63 11.17 9.19
C ILE A 101 0.94 9.77 8.65
N LEU A 102 1.89 9.72 7.73
CA LEU A 102 2.63 8.52 7.39
C LEU A 102 4.03 8.66 8.02
N ILE A 103 4.27 7.95 9.11
CA ILE A 103 5.52 8.02 9.89
C ILE A 103 6.72 7.78 8.97
N GLY A 104 7.76 8.60 9.11
CA GLY A 104 8.98 8.51 8.28
C GLY A 104 8.80 8.93 6.82
N LEU A 105 7.63 9.49 6.45
CA LEU A 105 7.34 9.87 5.08
C LEU A 105 6.69 11.26 4.96
N THR A 106 5.50 11.46 5.49
CA THR A 106 4.76 12.72 5.28
C THR A 106 3.65 12.95 6.30
N ALA A 107 3.36 14.22 6.57
CA ALA A 107 2.07 14.61 7.13
C ALA A 107 1.03 14.70 6.01
N THR A 108 -0.12 14.09 6.20
CA THR A 108 -1.21 14.19 5.23
C THR A 108 -2.02 15.45 5.47
N ARG A 109 -2.50 16.06 4.40
CA ARG A 109 -3.42 17.19 4.50
C ARG A 109 -4.80 16.66 4.87
N SER A 110 -5.42 17.24 5.88
CA SER A 110 -6.86 17.08 6.06
C SER A 110 -7.57 17.63 4.81
N SER A 111 -8.56 16.93 4.29
CA SER A 111 -9.43 17.36 3.16
C SER A 111 -8.76 17.69 1.81
N GLY A 112 -7.52 17.36 1.56
CA GLY A 112 -6.85 17.54 0.25
C GLY A 112 -6.54 18.98 -0.18
N PHE A 113 -7.16 20.00 0.42
CA PHE A 113 -7.05 21.41 0.05
C PHE A 113 -6.53 22.33 1.17
N GLY A 114 -6.44 21.85 2.40
CA GLY A 114 -5.93 22.57 3.56
C GLY A 114 -4.42 22.50 3.73
N GLY A 115 -3.87 23.37 4.55
CA GLY A 115 -2.52 23.22 5.11
C GLY A 115 -2.41 21.97 6.01
N ILE A 116 -1.20 21.65 6.46
CA ILE A 116 -0.99 20.60 7.47
C ILE A 116 -1.70 21.06 8.75
N ALA A 117 -2.62 20.26 9.27
CA ALA A 117 -3.25 20.55 10.55
C ALA A 117 -2.17 20.62 11.64
N GLU A 118 -2.31 21.53 12.58
CA GLU A 118 -1.37 21.70 13.70
C GLU A 118 -1.13 20.39 14.44
N VAL A 119 -2.18 19.57 14.61
CA VAL A 119 -2.11 18.25 15.21
C VAL A 119 -1.26 17.29 14.38
N ALA A 120 -1.39 17.27 13.04
CA ALA A 120 -0.55 16.43 12.18
C ALA A 120 0.93 16.84 12.27
N ALA A 121 1.21 18.15 12.37
CA ALA A 121 2.56 18.64 12.59
C ALA A 121 3.12 18.22 13.98
N ALA A 122 2.27 18.20 15.01
CA ALA A 122 2.64 17.71 16.34
C ALA A 122 2.97 16.21 16.31
N LEU A 123 2.12 15.39 15.68
CA LEU A 123 2.38 13.96 15.49
C LEU A 123 3.70 13.70 14.78
N GLN A 124 4.01 14.49 13.75
CA GLN A 124 5.24 14.34 13.00
C GLN A 124 6.48 14.74 13.82
N ARG A 125 6.34 15.69 14.77
CA ARG A 125 7.41 16.02 15.72
C ARG A 125 7.62 14.90 16.76
N ASP A 126 6.54 14.28 17.22
CA ASP A 126 6.61 13.22 18.24
C ASP A 126 7.09 11.89 17.65
N TRP A 127 6.73 11.59 16.40
CA TRP A 127 7.01 10.35 15.68
C TRP A 127 7.63 10.63 14.30
N PRO A 128 8.85 11.21 14.24
CA PRO A 128 9.47 11.62 12.97
C PRO A 128 10.10 10.45 12.21
N ASP A 129 10.56 9.42 12.93
CA ASP A 129 11.48 8.40 12.43
C ASP A 129 10.77 7.14 11.96
N GLY A 130 11.05 6.75 10.73
CA GLY A 130 10.53 5.53 10.08
C GLY A 130 11.41 4.29 10.30
N THR A 131 11.34 3.37 9.36
CA THR A 131 11.76 1.98 9.52
C THR A 131 13.13 1.63 8.92
N LEU A 132 13.81 2.54 8.21
CA LEU A 132 15.14 2.27 7.63
C LEU A 132 16.26 2.46 8.67
N ALA A 133 16.17 1.66 9.72
CA ALA A 133 17.10 1.59 10.86
C ALA A 133 17.12 0.17 11.46
N GLU A 134 18.13 -0.15 12.27
CA GLU A 134 18.16 -1.42 13.00
C GLU A 134 17.06 -1.52 14.07
N ARG A 135 16.59 -0.37 14.58
CA ARG A 135 15.46 -0.28 15.52
C ARG A 135 14.58 0.90 15.13
N ALA A 136 13.28 0.72 15.30
CA ALA A 136 12.28 1.75 15.13
C ALA A 136 11.48 1.93 16.42
N CYS A 137 11.23 3.18 16.82
CA CYS A 137 10.34 3.49 17.93
C CYS A 137 9.02 4.01 17.35
N MET A 138 7.94 3.25 17.56
CA MET A 138 6.63 3.49 16.96
C MET A 138 5.53 3.59 18.01
N PRO A 139 4.45 4.34 17.75
CA PRO A 139 3.24 4.23 18.56
C PRO A 139 2.71 2.79 18.56
N ALA A 140 2.25 2.29 19.68
CA ALA A 140 1.70 0.94 19.78
C ALA A 140 0.48 0.71 18.86
N SER A 141 -0.27 1.77 18.53
CA SER A 141 -1.46 1.72 17.68
C SER A 141 -1.16 1.37 16.22
N VAL A 142 0.07 1.57 15.74
CA VAL A 142 0.47 1.25 14.36
C VAL A 142 1.20 -0.10 14.25
N LEU A 143 1.18 -0.90 15.31
CA LEU A 143 1.82 -2.20 15.37
C LEU A 143 0.79 -3.31 15.45
N THR A 144 0.89 -4.27 14.56
CA THR A 144 0.04 -5.45 14.52
C THR A 144 0.88 -6.71 14.80
N SER A 145 0.51 -7.48 15.81
CA SER A 145 1.13 -8.77 16.08
C SER A 145 0.88 -9.76 14.94
N LEU A 146 1.94 -10.40 14.47
CA LEU A 146 1.81 -11.44 13.45
C LEU A 146 1.36 -12.76 14.08
N PRO A 147 0.50 -13.55 13.41
CA PRO A 147 0.19 -14.91 13.81
C PRO A 147 1.43 -15.81 13.89
N ALA A 148 1.52 -16.66 14.89
CA ALA A 148 2.66 -17.57 15.11
C ALA A 148 2.93 -18.51 13.91
N SER A 149 1.91 -18.83 13.11
CA SER A 149 2.08 -19.62 11.87
C SER A 149 2.96 -18.92 10.82
N LEU A 150 3.19 -17.60 10.95
CA LEU A 150 4.07 -16.82 10.09
C LEU A 150 5.49 -16.63 10.68
N ASP A 151 5.79 -17.18 11.85
CA ASP A 151 7.12 -17.02 12.48
C ASP A 151 8.27 -17.57 11.63
N GLY A 152 8.03 -18.63 10.89
CA GLY A 152 8.99 -19.22 9.95
C GLY A 152 9.16 -18.50 8.62
N GLU A 153 8.26 -17.55 8.30
CA GLU A 153 8.33 -16.82 7.04
C GLU A 153 9.46 -15.76 7.07
N PRO A 154 10.27 -15.65 5.99
CA PRO A 154 11.30 -14.62 5.90
C PRO A 154 10.68 -13.20 6.02
N ALA A 155 11.28 -12.36 6.86
CA ALA A 155 10.80 -10.98 7.03
C ALA A 155 10.77 -10.19 5.71
N ALA A 156 11.74 -10.42 4.83
CA ALA A 156 11.79 -9.81 3.50
C ALA A 156 10.59 -10.22 2.61
N ARG A 157 9.98 -11.38 2.85
CA ARG A 157 8.75 -11.80 2.15
C ARG A 157 7.52 -11.15 2.79
N LEU A 158 7.48 -11.11 4.12
CA LEU A 158 6.35 -10.54 4.87
C LEU A 158 6.16 -9.04 4.62
N VAL A 159 7.22 -8.28 4.27
CA VAL A 159 7.05 -6.87 3.87
C VAL A 159 6.16 -6.70 2.64
N GLY A 160 5.95 -7.76 1.84
CA GLY A 160 5.00 -7.78 0.75
C GLY A 160 3.55 -7.53 1.19
N LEU A 161 3.19 -7.77 2.46
CA LEU A 161 1.87 -7.44 3.01
C LEU A 161 1.56 -5.95 2.88
N SER A 162 2.55 -5.06 3.02
CA SER A 162 2.36 -3.62 2.90
C SER A 162 1.90 -3.18 1.50
N LYS A 163 2.34 -3.89 0.46
CA LYS A 163 1.91 -3.63 -0.92
C LYS A 163 0.42 -3.93 -1.15
N LEU A 164 -0.13 -4.85 -0.38
CA LEU A 164 -1.53 -5.28 -0.48
C LEU A 164 -2.49 -4.39 0.30
N ALA A 165 -1.98 -3.59 1.26
CA ALA A 165 -2.82 -2.79 2.14
C ALA A 165 -3.64 -1.73 1.38
N VAL A 166 -3.03 -1.01 0.45
CA VAL A 166 -3.71 0.02 -0.34
C VAL A 166 -4.88 -0.57 -1.14
N PRO A 167 -4.70 -1.58 -2.02
CA PRO A 167 -5.84 -2.15 -2.75
C PRO A 167 -6.87 -2.82 -1.82
N TYR A 168 -6.46 -3.33 -0.65
CA TYR A 168 -7.43 -3.85 0.32
C TYR A 168 -8.38 -2.77 0.81
N GLY A 169 -7.88 -1.57 1.10
CA GLY A 169 -8.72 -0.43 1.45
C GLY A 169 -9.79 -0.16 0.38
N GLY A 170 -9.43 -0.21 -0.90
CA GLY A 170 -10.36 -0.07 -2.01
C GLY A 170 -11.43 -1.15 -2.04
N PHE A 171 -11.06 -2.40 -1.82
CA PHE A 171 -12.02 -3.51 -1.77
C PHE A 171 -12.96 -3.44 -0.56
N LEU A 172 -12.46 -3.01 0.60
CA LEU A 172 -13.30 -2.74 1.77
C LEU A 172 -14.27 -1.58 1.50
N ARG A 173 -13.79 -0.49 0.90
CA ARG A 173 -14.63 0.66 0.50
C ARG A 173 -15.74 0.26 -0.45
N ALA A 174 -15.42 -0.63 -1.39
CA ALA A 174 -16.38 -1.17 -2.34
C ALA A 174 -17.33 -2.19 -1.73
N GLY A 175 -17.00 -2.78 -0.59
CA GLY A 175 -17.73 -3.92 -0.03
C GLY A 175 -17.65 -5.15 -0.92
N LEU A 176 -16.45 -5.49 -1.43
CA LEU A 176 -16.23 -6.68 -2.25
C LEU A 176 -16.77 -7.93 -1.55
N GLN A 177 -17.58 -8.71 -2.25
CA GLN A 177 -18.12 -9.98 -1.78
C GLN A 177 -17.50 -11.16 -2.54
N ALA A 178 -17.36 -12.29 -1.85
CA ALA A 178 -16.97 -13.53 -2.53
C ALA A 178 -17.99 -13.90 -3.62
N GLY A 179 -17.49 -14.39 -4.76
CA GLY A 179 -18.30 -14.72 -5.92
C GLY A 179 -18.48 -13.57 -6.94
N GLU A 180 -18.12 -12.33 -6.60
CA GLU A 180 -18.20 -11.20 -7.52
C GLU A 180 -17.13 -11.23 -8.62
N THR A 181 -17.42 -10.57 -9.73
CA THR A 181 -16.48 -10.31 -10.84
C THR A 181 -15.86 -8.93 -10.67
N VAL A 182 -14.53 -8.88 -10.66
CA VAL A 182 -13.74 -7.66 -10.41
C VAL A 182 -12.93 -7.26 -11.63
N LEU A 183 -12.99 -5.98 -12.01
CA LEU A 183 -12.07 -5.36 -12.97
C LEU A 183 -10.98 -4.62 -12.18
N VAL A 184 -9.72 -4.80 -12.55
CA VAL A 184 -8.59 -4.04 -11.99
C VAL A 184 -7.96 -3.23 -13.09
N ASN A 185 -8.16 -1.90 -13.08
CA ASN A 185 -7.48 -0.97 -14.00
C ASN A 185 -6.12 -0.58 -13.46
N GLY A 186 -5.08 -0.66 -14.30
CA GLY A 186 -3.70 -0.48 -13.90
C GLY A 186 -3.04 -1.75 -13.36
N ALA A 187 -3.57 -2.92 -13.70
CA ALA A 187 -3.14 -4.24 -13.20
C ALA A 187 -1.66 -4.57 -13.45
N SER A 188 -1.04 -4.02 -14.48
CA SER A 188 0.41 -4.20 -14.75
C SER A 188 1.31 -3.40 -13.81
N GLY A 189 0.75 -2.45 -13.03
CA GLY A 189 1.47 -1.61 -12.08
C GLY A 189 1.74 -2.27 -10.74
N TYR A 190 2.48 -1.55 -9.87
CA TYR A 190 2.87 -2.01 -8.53
C TYR A 190 1.66 -2.40 -7.66
N PHE A 191 0.73 -1.48 -7.43
CA PHE A 191 -0.47 -1.75 -6.63
C PHE A 191 -1.54 -2.53 -7.40
N GLY A 192 -1.63 -2.36 -8.73
CA GLY A 192 -2.62 -3.07 -9.54
C GLY A 192 -2.39 -4.58 -9.57
N SER A 193 -1.13 -5.02 -9.65
CA SER A 193 -0.82 -6.45 -9.58
C SER A 193 -1.16 -7.05 -8.20
N ALA A 194 -0.92 -6.28 -7.13
CA ALA A 194 -1.33 -6.66 -5.78
C ALA A 194 -2.86 -6.74 -5.65
N ALA A 195 -3.60 -5.81 -6.28
CA ALA A 195 -5.06 -5.84 -6.33
C ALA A 195 -5.59 -7.12 -6.99
N VAL A 196 -4.97 -7.57 -8.10
CA VAL A 196 -5.37 -8.81 -8.77
C VAL A 196 -5.20 -10.03 -7.86
N ILE A 197 -4.02 -10.18 -7.23
CA ILE A 197 -3.76 -11.29 -6.31
C ILE A 197 -4.73 -11.25 -5.11
N LEU A 198 -4.93 -10.06 -4.55
CA LEU A 198 -5.81 -9.88 -3.40
C LEU A 198 -7.28 -10.14 -3.74
N SER A 199 -7.77 -9.75 -4.94
CA SER A 199 -9.13 -10.08 -5.39
C SER A 199 -9.39 -11.58 -5.38
N VAL A 200 -8.39 -12.35 -5.87
CA VAL A 200 -8.46 -13.81 -5.88
C VAL A 200 -8.50 -14.36 -4.45
N ALA A 201 -7.66 -13.85 -3.55
CA ALA A 201 -7.60 -14.24 -2.14
C ALA A 201 -8.89 -13.89 -1.38
N LEU A 202 -9.54 -12.79 -1.72
CA LEU A 202 -10.82 -12.35 -1.13
C LEU A 202 -12.05 -13.07 -1.73
N GLY A 203 -11.84 -14.04 -2.64
CA GLY A 203 -12.91 -14.90 -3.13
C GLY A 203 -13.63 -14.39 -4.38
N ALA A 204 -13.08 -13.43 -5.13
CA ALA A 204 -13.63 -13.06 -6.43
C ALA A 204 -13.76 -14.31 -7.34
N SER A 205 -14.90 -14.47 -7.98
CA SER A 205 -15.12 -15.61 -8.90
C SER A 205 -14.34 -15.43 -10.20
N ARG A 206 -14.19 -14.17 -10.63
CA ARG A 206 -13.42 -13.78 -11.81
C ARG A 206 -12.75 -12.43 -11.61
N VAL A 207 -11.54 -12.28 -12.10
CA VAL A 207 -10.78 -11.03 -12.08
C VAL A 207 -10.31 -10.70 -13.48
N VAL A 208 -10.59 -9.50 -13.97
CA VAL A 208 -10.08 -9.00 -15.24
C VAL A 208 -8.95 -8.01 -14.95
N ALA A 209 -7.73 -8.40 -15.24
CA ALA A 209 -6.54 -7.58 -15.11
C ALA A 209 -6.38 -6.72 -16.37
N ALA A 210 -6.66 -5.42 -16.27
CA ALA A 210 -6.62 -4.47 -17.36
C ALA A 210 -5.40 -3.55 -17.29
N GLY A 211 -4.74 -3.30 -18.41
CA GLY A 211 -3.57 -2.45 -18.49
C GLY A 211 -3.01 -2.34 -19.91
N ARG A 212 -1.91 -1.61 -20.08
CA ARG A 212 -1.28 -1.36 -21.39
C ARG A 212 -0.13 -2.32 -21.73
N ASP A 213 0.49 -2.91 -20.72
CA ASP A 213 1.64 -3.83 -20.89
C ASP A 213 1.13 -5.28 -20.93
N ARG A 214 0.93 -5.79 -22.14
CA ARG A 214 0.47 -7.16 -22.38
C ARG A 214 1.39 -8.21 -21.72
N ALA A 215 2.69 -8.05 -21.85
CA ALA A 215 3.63 -9.02 -21.32
C ALA A 215 3.58 -9.09 -19.77
N ALA A 216 3.44 -7.92 -19.11
CA ALA A 216 3.27 -7.87 -17.68
C ALA A 216 1.93 -8.50 -17.21
N LEU A 217 0.85 -8.26 -17.95
CA LEU A 217 -0.45 -8.87 -17.67
C LEU A 217 -0.42 -10.40 -17.80
N GLU A 218 0.22 -10.93 -18.84
CA GLU A 218 0.33 -12.39 -19.00
C GLU A 218 1.19 -13.04 -17.92
N ARG A 219 2.30 -12.41 -17.52
CA ARG A 219 3.08 -12.87 -16.36
C ARG A 219 2.25 -12.89 -15.08
N LEU A 220 1.47 -11.83 -14.84
CA LEU A 220 0.58 -11.75 -13.69
C LEU A 220 -0.49 -12.86 -13.73
N ARG A 221 -1.12 -13.08 -14.87
CA ARG A 221 -2.10 -14.16 -15.05
C ARG A 221 -1.52 -15.53 -14.74
N ALA A 222 -0.29 -15.78 -15.19
CA ALA A 222 0.36 -17.07 -14.99
C ALA A 222 0.52 -17.44 -13.49
N VAL A 223 0.75 -16.46 -12.62
CA VAL A 223 0.92 -16.68 -11.17
C VAL A 223 -0.39 -16.49 -10.38
N ALA A 224 -1.33 -15.69 -10.89
CA ALA A 224 -2.61 -15.42 -10.21
C ALA A 224 -3.65 -16.52 -10.42
N GLY A 225 -3.44 -17.39 -11.41
CA GLY A 225 -4.25 -18.59 -11.65
C GLY A 225 -5.46 -18.39 -12.57
N PRO A 226 -6.28 -19.45 -12.73
CA PRO A 226 -7.28 -19.55 -13.83
C PRO A 226 -8.48 -18.59 -13.68
N ARG A 227 -8.71 -18.02 -12.50
CA ARG A 227 -9.77 -17.02 -12.31
C ARG A 227 -9.43 -15.65 -12.90
N VAL A 228 -8.17 -15.45 -13.35
CA VAL A 228 -7.70 -14.17 -13.89
C VAL A 228 -7.69 -14.19 -15.41
N ALA A 229 -8.43 -13.26 -16.03
CA ALA A 229 -8.34 -12.92 -17.45
C ALA A 229 -7.55 -11.61 -17.61
N THR A 230 -6.99 -11.37 -18.79
CA THR A 230 -6.22 -10.15 -19.09
C THR A 230 -6.83 -9.38 -20.24
N VAL A 231 -6.83 -8.05 -20.16
CA VAL A 231 -7.22 -7.14 -21.24
C VAL A 231 -6.12 -6.12 -21.47
N THR A 232 -5.56 -6.13 -22.68
CA THR A 232 -4.64 -5.06 -23.10
C THR A 232 -5.45 -3.91 -23.66
N LEU A 233 -5.52 -2.80 -22.92
CA LEU A 233 -6.30 -1.63 -23.28
C LEU A 233 -5.73 -0.94 -24.52
N SER A 234 -6.62 -0.57 -25.44
CA SER A 234 -6.28 0.13 -26.70
C SER A 234 -6.24 1.65 -26.54
N GLY A 235 -6.92 2.20 -25.52
CA GLY A 235 -7.16 3.62 -25.32
C GLY A 235 -8.43 4.13 -26.02
N ASP A 236 -9.20 3.26 -26.68
CA ASP A 236 -10.55 3.54 -27.17
C ASP A 236 -11.58 3.05 -26.17
N ARG A 237 -12.38 3.95 -25.61
CA ARG A 237 -13.34 3.62 -24.56
C ARG A 237 -14.31 2.51 -24.95
N SER A 238 -14.90 2.61 -26.15
CA SER A 238 -15.96 1.67 -26.59
C SER A 238 -15.39 0.27 -26.77
N ARG A 239 -14.29 0.17 -27.48
CA ARG A 239 -13.58 -1.09 -27.71
C ARG A 239 -13.07 -1.71 -26.40
N ASP A 240 -12.48 -0.90 -25.54
CA ASP A 240 -11.95 -1.37 -24.25
C ASP A 240 -13.10 -1.85 -23.35
N THR A 241 -14.26 -1.17 -23.38
CA THR A 241 -15.46 -1.62 -22.66
C THR A 241 -15.94 -2.99 -23.14
N GLU A 242 -16.04 -3.20 -24.46
CA GLU A 242 -16.43 -4.49 -25.06
C GLU A 242 -15.46 -5.60 -24.63
N TRP A 243 -14.17 -5.37 -24.73
CA TRP A 243 -13.16 -6.36 -24.33
C TRP A 243 -13.19 -6.68 -22.84
N LEU A 244 -13.46 -5.69 -21.98
CA LEU A 244 -13.61 -5.90 -20.54
C LEU A 244 -14.83 -6.75 -20.22
N VAL A 245 -15.97 -6.49 -20.89
CA VAL A 245 -17.20 -7.26 -20.73
C VAL A 245 -17.00 -8.70 -21.21
N ASP A 246 -16.38 -8.90 -22.37
CA ASP A 246 -16.10 -10.24 -22.90
C ASP A 246 -15.16 -11.02 -21.97
N ALA A 247 -14.08 -10.40 -21.52
CA ALA A 247 -13.12 -11.02 -20.60
C ALA A 247 -13.75 -11.33 -19.24
N ALA A 248 -14.70 -10.53 -18.78
CA ALA A 248 -15.46 -10.76 -17.55
C ALA A 248 -16.51 -11.87 -17.68
N GLY A 249 -16.90 -12.24 -18.91
CA GLY A 249 -18.01 -13.17 -19.17
C GLY A 249 -19.38 -12.52 -18.96
N GLY A 250 -19.45 -11.21 -19.07
CA GLY A 250 -20.60 -10.35 -18.82
C GLY A 250 -20.19 -9.05 -18.13
N ARG A 251 -21.16 -8.28 -17.67
CA ARG A 251 -20.86 -7.05 -16.94
C ARG A 251 -20.39 -7.34 -15.51
N ALA A 252 -19.34 -6.65 -15.09
CA ALA A 252 -18.69 -6.85 -13.79
C ALA A 252 -19.44 -6.19 -12.62
N ASP A 253 -19.22 -6.69 -11.42
CA ASP A 253 -19.79 -6.15 -10.18
C ASP A 253 -19.02 -4.92 -9.67
N LEU A 254 -17.70 -4.95 -9.82
CA LEU A 254 -16.80 -3.98 -9.23
C LEU A 254 -15.62 -3.68 -10.15
N ALA A 255 -15.22 -2.41 -10.21
CA ALA A 255 -13.96 -1.97 -10.79
C ALA A 255 -13.12 -1.24 -9.73
N LEU A 256 -11.86 -1.65 -9.59
CA LEU A 256 -10.85 -0.92 -8.84
C LEU A 256 -9.92 -0.21 -9.82
N ASP A 257 -9.94 1.12 -9.81
CA ASP A 257 -9.01 1.95 -10.57
C ASP A 257 -7.83 2.37 -9.67
N ILE A 258 -6.64 1.92 -10.04
CA ILE A 258 -5.42 2.19 -9.28
C ILE A 258 -4.29 2.70 -10.20
N VAL A 259 -4.66 3.46 -11.21
CA VAL A 259 -3.73 4.05 -12.19
C VAL A 259 -3.02 5.24 -11.59
N GLY A 260 -1.69 5.17 -11.46
CA GLY A 260 -0.87 6.25 -10.88
C GLY A 260 -0.71 7.46 -11.81
N HIS A 261 -0.51 7.22 -13.10
CA HIS A 261 -0.28 8.26 -14.10
C HIS A 261 -1.08 8.00 -15.37
N ALA A 262 -1.94 8.93 -15.72
CA ALA A 262 -2.71 8.92 -16.95
C ALA A 262 -2.90 10.34 -17.47
N ASN A 263 -2.95 10.50 -18.78
CA ASN A 263 -3.25 11.77 -19.44
C ASN A 263 -4.75 11.94 -19.72
N THR A 264 -5.52 10.85 -19.60
CA THR A 264 -6.97 10.81 -19.80
C THR A 264 -7.60 9.79 -18.87
N ALA A 265 -8.89 9.94 -18.58
CA ALA A 265 -9.67 8.98 -17.83
C ALA A 265 -10.32 7.88 -18.71
N THR A 266 -9.87 7.70 -19.95
CA THR A 266 -10.49 6.78 -20.91
C THR A 266 -10.60 5.35 -20.39
N ALA A 267 -9.51 4.83 -19.79
CA ALA A 267 -9.50 3.48 -19.21
C ALA A 267 -10.42 3.35 -17.99
N THR A 268 -10.46 4.35 -17.12
CA THR A 268 -11.38 4.43 -15.97
C THR A 268 -12.82 4.44 -16.44
N SER A 269 -13.11 5.24 -17.47
CA SER A 269 -14.43 5.32 -18.11
C SER A 269 -14.83 3.97 -18.73
N ALA A 270 -13.91 3.29 -19.44
CA ALA A 270 -14.18 1.97 -20.00
C ALA A 270 -14.54 0.95 -18.91
N CYS A 271 -13.82 0.98 -17.77
CA CYS A 271 -14.15 0.13 -16.62
C CYS A 271 -15.55 0.44 -16.04
N LEU A 272 -15.92 1.73 -15.91
CA LEU A 272 -17.23 2.13 -15.44
C LEU A 272 -18.35 1.59 -16.36
N TYR A 273 -18.19 1.77 -17.68
CA TYR A 273 -19.16 1.30 -18.65
C TYR A 273 -19.21 -0.22 -18.83
N ALA A 274 -18.23 -0.95 -18.32
CA ALA A 274 -18.22 -2.42 -18.24
C ALA A 274 -18.93 -2.97 -17.00
N LEU A 275 -19.36 -2.12 -16.06
CA LEU A 275 -20.08 -2.53 -14.87
C LEU A 275 -21.56 -2.84 -15.17
N ARG A 276 -22.11 -3.77 -14.40
CA ARG A 276 -23.55 -4.03 -14.38
C ARG A 276 -24.33 -2.88 -13.72
N ARG A 277 -25.64 -2.91 -13.80
CA ARG A 277 -26.50 -2.05 -13.00
C ARG A 277 -26.22 -2.28 -11.50
N GLY A 278 -26.11 -1.20 -10.73
CA GLY A 278 -25.69 -1.21 -9.32
C GLY A 278 -24.21 -1.55 -9.13
N GLY A 279 -23.42 -1.54 -10.20
CA GLY A 279 -21.97 -1.77 -10.11
C GLY A 279 -21.22 -0.63 -9.43
N ARG A 280 -20.00 -0.92 -8.95
CA ARG A 280 -19.20 -0.01 -8.11
C ARG A 280 -17.85 0.23 -8.76
N LEU A 281 -17.47 1.50 -8.92
CA LEU A 281 -16.13 1.95 -9.30
C LEU A 281 -15.47 2.60 -8.10
N VAL A 282 -14.32 2.08 -7.68
CA VAL A 282 -13.48 2.70 -6.65
C VAL A 282 -12.20 3.24 -7.27
N MET A 283 -11.93 4.52 -7.05
CA MET A 283 -10.75 5.22 -7.53
C MET A 283 -9.75 5.40 -6.38
N MET A 284 -8.56 4.84 -6.55
CA MET A 284 -7.43 4.94 -5.62
C MET A 284 -6.16 5.42 -6.33
N GLY A 285 -6.19 5.53 -7.65
CA GLY A 285 -5.06 6.01 -8.44
C GLY A 285 -4.77 7.48 -8.19
N SER A 286 -3.55 7.90 -8.48
CA SER A 286 -3.11 9.30 -8.36
C SER A 286 -3.18 10.07 -9.69
N ALA A 287 -3.91 9.57 -10.68
CA ALA A 287 -4.11 10.25 -11.95
C ALA A 287 -4.89 11.56 -11.73
N ASN A 288 -4.28 12.69 -12.12
CA ASN A 288 -4.90 14.00 -11.99
C ASN A 288 -5.52 14.42 -13.32
N VAL A 289 -6.64 13.77 -13.65
CA VAL A 289 -7.40 14.01 -14.88
C VAL A 289 -8.90 14.04 -14.58
N PRO A 290 -9.71 14.85 -15.30
CA PRO A 290 -11.15 14.84 -15.11
C PRO A 290 -11.75 13.51 -15.56
N LEU A 291 -12.70 12.99 -14.78
CA LEU A 291 -13.58 11.89 -15.16
C LEU A 291 -14.95 12.45 -15.53
N GLU A 292 -15.31 12.36 -16.80
CA GLU A 292 -16.65 12.76 -17.27
C GLU A 292 -17.66 11.66 -16.98
N LEU A 293 -18.75 12.01 -16.29
CA LEU A 293 -19.86 11.13 -15.94
C LEU A 293 -21.15 11.64 -16.58
N GLY A 294 -21.78 10.81 -17.41
CA GLY A 294 -23.10 11.11 -17.94
C GLY A 294 -24.16 11.04 -16.84
N PHE A 295 -24.89 12.12 -16.61
CA PHE A 295 -25.94 12.15 -15.58
C PHE A 295 -26.97 11.03 -15.78
N TYR A 296 -27.44 10.87 -17.02
CA TYR A 296 -28.43 9.83 -17.35
C TYR A 296 -27.85 8.43 -17.23
N ASP A 297 -26.57 8.23 -17.59
CA ASP A 297 -25.91 6.93 -17.46
C ASP A 297 -25.79 6.49 -16.00
N MET A 298 -25.45 7.44 -15.12
CA MET A 298 -25.40 7.21 -13.68
C MET A 298 -26.78 6.81 -13.12
N LEU A 299 -27.81 7.57 -13.50
CA LEU A 299 -29.19 7.31 -13.09
C LEU A 299 -29.71 5.96 -13.60
N ALA A 300 -29.54 5.69 -14.91
CA ALA A 300 -30.10 4.49 -15.55
C ALA A 300 -29.42 3.20 -15.07
N ASN A 301 -28.17 3.27 -14.66
CA ASN A 301 -27.40 2.11 -14.24
C ASN A 301 -27.25 1.99 -12.70
N ASP A 302 -27.75 2.91 -11.90
CA ASP A 302 -27.56 2.91 -10.44
C ASP A 302 -26.08 2.76 -10.05
N TRP A 303 -25.14 3.34 -10.79
CA TRP A 303 -23.71 3.17 -10.53
C TRP A 303 -23.25 3.92 -9.30
N HIS A 304 -22.31 3.33 -8.59
CA HIS A 304 -21.61 3.96 -7.47
C HIS A 304 -20.18 4.28 -7.88
N VAL A 305 -19.81 5.57 -7.85
CA VAL A 305 -18.43 6.04 -8.07
C VAL A 305 -17.89 6.59 -6.77
N MET A 306 -16.80 6.00 -6.27
CA MET A 306 -16.26 6.27 -4.94
C MET A 306 -14.77 6.55 -5.00
N GLY A 307 -14.31 7.57 -4.25
CA GLY A 307 -12.90 7.74 -3.92
C GLY A 307 -12.53 6.92 -2.68
N CYS A 308 -11.30 6.43 -2.66
CA CYS A 308 -10.71 5.81 -1.49
C CYS A 308 -9.24 6.26 -1.36
N PHE A 309 -8.90 6.93 -0.26
CA PHE A 309 -7.56 7.49 -0.09
C PHE A 309 -6.56 6.46 0.45
N THR A 310 -6.96 5.69 1.46
CA THR A 310 -6.09 4.74 2.16
C THR A 310 -6.91 3.53 2.64
N TYR A 311 -6.55 2.94 3.77
CA TYR A 311 -7.17 1.74 4.32
C TYR A 311 -7.39 1.89 5.84
N PRO A 312 -8.36 1.17 6.42
CA PRO A 312 -8.57 1.09 7.88
C PRO A 312 -7.38 0.48 8.63
N ALA A 313 -7.20 0.87 9.90
CA ALA A 313 -6.09 0.44 10.75
C ALA A 313 -6.02 -1.09 10.99
N ASP A 314 -7.12 -1.82 10.80
CA ASP A 314 -7.17 -3.27 10.95
C ASP A 314 -6.72 -4.07 9.71
N VAL A 315 -6.43 -3.40 8.59
CA VAL A 315 -6.01 -4.05 7.33
C VAL A 315 -4.73 -4.87 7.48
N PRO A 316 -3.67 -4.43 8.18
CA PRO A 316 -2.49 -5.26 8.40
C PRO A 316 -2.81 -6.61 9.09
N ALA A 317 -3.72 -6.60 10.07
CA ALA A 317 -4.15 -7.82 10.76
C ALA A 317 -4.94 -8.75 9.82
N ARG A 318 -5.84 -8.20 9.00
CA ARG A 318 -6.60 -8.98 8.01
C ARG A 318 -5.69 -9.60 6.95
N LEU A 319 -4.71 -8.87 6.46
CA LEU A 319 -3.72 -9.38 5.50
C LEU A 319 -2.86 -10.48 6.11
N ALA A 320 -2.40 -10.31 7.34
CA ALA A 320 -1.66 -11.33 8.07
C ALA A 320 -2.49 -12.60 8.28
N ALA A 321 -3.80 -12.47 8.56
CA ALA A 321 -4.71 -13.61 8.69
C ALA A 321 -4.90 -14.35 7.34
N LEU A 322 -5.04 -13.63 6.23
CA LEU A 322 -5.13 -14.24 4.89
C LEU A 322 -3.85 -15.01 4.52
N ALA A 323 -2.68 -14.44 4.85
CA ALA A 323 -1.41 -15.13 4.64
C ALA A 323 -1.25 -16.35 5.53
N ALA A 324 -1.61 -16.22 6.82
CA ALA A 324 -1.53 -17.29 7.80
C ALA A 324 -2.46 -18.48 7.49
N SER A 325 -3.62 -18.21 6.87
CA SER A 325 -4.56 -19.26 6.43
C SER A 325 -4.22 -19.89 5.08
N GLY A 326 -3.19 -19.38 4.38
CA GLY A 326 -2.83 -19.85 3.03
C GLY A 326 -3.76 -19.33 1.92
N GLN A 327 -4.73 -18.49 2.20
CA GLN A 327 -5.57 -17.85 1.18
C GLN A 327 -4.79 -16.82 0.34
N LEU A 328 -3.78 -16.21 0.94
CA LEU A 328 -2.87 -15.27 0.30
C LEU A 328 -1.45 -15.83 0.27
N ASP A 329 -1.00 -16.25 -0.90
CA ASP A 329 0.37 -16.73 -1.11
C ASP A 329 1.31 -15.54 -1.40
N LEU A 330 2.20 -15.22 -0.46
CA LEU A 330 3.23 -14.21 -0.63
C LEU A 330 4.42 -14.72 -1.49
N GLY A 331 4.50 -16.01 -1.76
CA GLY A 331 5.54 -16.63 -2.59
C GLY A 331 5.47 -16.20 -4.06
N VAL A 332 4.33 -15.65 -4.51
CA VAL A 332 4.16 -15.11 -5.87
C VAL A 332 4.87 -13.76 -6.08
N MET A 333 5.35 -13.13 -5.02
CA MET A 333 6.05 -11.85 -5.09
C MET A 333 7.54 -12.03 -5.35
N ASN A 334 8.09 -11.23 -6.25
CA ASN A 334 9.52 -11.22 -6.56
C ASN A 334 10.25 -10.28 -5.58
N VAL A 335 10.72 -10.84 -4.47
CA VAL A 335 11.40 -10.07 -3.43
C VAL A 335 12.88 -9.93 -3.73
N ARG A 336 13.37 -8.69 -3.81
CA ARG A 336 14.79 -8.36 -3.88
C ARG A 336 15.21 -7.66 -2.59
N ALA A 337 16.07 -8.32 -1.81
CA ALA A 337 16.52 -7.83 -0.52
C ALA A 337 17.94 -7.25 -0.61
N PHE A 338 18.15 -6.14 0.11
CA PHE A 338 19.44 -5.47 0.27
C PHE A 338 19.74 -5.29 1.76
N PRO A 339 21.01 -5.37 2.19
CA PRO A 339 21.35 -5.02 3.57
C PRO A 339 21.19 -3.52 3.81
N LEU A 340 21.04 -3.12 5.08
CA LEU A 340 20.77 -1.74 5.49
C LEU A 340 21.77 -0.72 4.93
N ASP A 341 23.05 -1.07 4.84
CA ASP A 341 24.12 -0.21 4.31
C ASP A 341 24.08 -0.04 2.77
N ARG A 342 23.24 -0.82 2.07
CA ARG A 342 23.04 -0.74 0.61
C ARG A 342 21.72 -0.06 0.23
N LEU A 343 21.27 0.97 0.98
CA LEU A 343 20.02 1.66 0.70
C LEU A 343 20.00 2.30 -0.69
N GLU A 344 21.10 2.86 -1.16
CA GLU A 344 21.13 3.50 -2.50
C GLU A 344 20.81 2.49 -3.62
N ASP A 345 21.35 1.27 -3.52
CA ASP A 345 21.02 0.20 -4.47
C ASP A 345 19.57 -0.25 -4.34
N ALA A 346 19.05 -0.30 -3.12
CA ALA A 346 17.65 -0.62 -2.87
C ALA A 346 16.71 0.45 -3.46
N LEU A 347 17.03 1.74 -3.33
CA LEU A 347 16.28 2.85 -3.94
C LEU A 347 16.29 2.77 -5.48
N GLU A 348 17.45 2.42 -6.07
CA GLU A 348 17.56 2.23 -7.51
C GLU A 348 16.74 1.02 -8.00
N ALA A 349 16.80 -0.09 -7.27
CA ALA A 349 16.01 -1.27 -7.57
C ALA A 349 14.51 -0.99 -7.42
N ALA A 350 14.10 -0.27 -6.37
CA ALA A 350 12.72 0.09 -6.10
C ALA A 350 12.12 0.97 -7.21
N ALA A 351 12.86 1.93 -7.74
CA ALA A 351 12.43 2.79 -8.84
C ALA A 351 12.10 1.99 -10.14
N ARG A 352 12.68 0.79 -10.27
CA ARG A 352 12.47 -0.09 -11.42
C ARG A 352 11.41 -1.18 -11.18
N MET A 353 10.82 -1.26 -9.97
CA MET A 353 9.81 -2.26 -9.66
C MET A 353 8.63 -2.23 -10.64
N ARG A 354 8.17 -3.42 -11.03
CA ARG A 354 7.00 -3.63 -11.88
C ARG A 354 6.19 -4.82 -11.36
N GLY A 355 4.90 -4.79 -11.63
CA GLY A 355 4.03 -5.93 -11.29
C GLY A 355 4.22 -6.34 -9.82
N LEU A 356 4.53 -7.60 -9.57
CA LEU A 356 4.68 -8.21 -8.23
C LEU A 356 6.07 -8.04 -7.60
N ASP A 357 6.94 -7.19 -8.15
CA ASP A 357 8.23 -6.91 -7.54
C ASP A 357 8.08 -6.22 -6.18
N VAL A 358 8.95 -6.59 -5.25
CA VAL A 358 9.08 -5.98 -3.93
C VAL A 358 10.56 -5.77 -3.64
N THR A 359 10.95 -4.54 -3.32
CA THR A 359 12.29 -4.25 -2.83
C THR A 359 12.23 -4.10 -1.31
N ALA A 360 13.12 -4.80 -0.62
CA ALA A 360 13.24 -4.77 0.83
C ALA A 360 14.66 -4.40 1.26
N VAL A 361 14.77 -3.70 2.38
CA VAL A 361 16.01 -3.57 3.14
C VAL A 361 15.94 -4.51 4.33
N THR A 362 16.96 -5.33 4.53
CA THR A 362 17.06 -6.26 5.66
C THR A 362 18.07 -5.77 6.69
N MET A 363 17.72 -5.91 7.95
CA MET A 363 18.58 -5.65 9.09
C MET A 363 19.17 -6.98 9.53
N GLY A 364 20.50 -7.12 9.41
CA GLY A 364 21.20 -8.37 9.76
C GLY A 364 20.86 -8.80 11.18
N ALA A 365 20.70 -10.11 11.38
CA ALA A 365 20.65 -10.68 12.71
C ALA A 365 22.02 -10.43 13.38
N ARG A 366 22.05 -9.62 14.44
CA ARG A 366 23.15 -9.61 15.40
C ARG A 366 22.78 -10.48 16.58
#